data_555c052a702fec7b1a30f992b5d2efff
#
_entry.id   555c052a702fec7b1a30f992b5d2efff
#
_cell.length_a   1.000
_cell.length_b   1.000
_cell.length_c   1.000
_cell.angle_alpha   90.00
_cell.angle_beta   90.00
_cell.angle_gamma   90.00
#
_symmetry.space_group_name_H-M   'P 1'
#
loop_
_entity.id
_entity.type
_entity.pdbx_description
1 polymer ?
#
loop_
_entity_poly.entity_id
_entity_poly.type
_entity_poly.pdbx_seq_one_letter_code
_entity_poly.pdbx_strand_id
1 'polypeptide(L)'
;MASTHQDNVVFEVNAIGWAPSGTGTALSLHHEDPARLPTAAVGHGHRPSGRYVVAAGRADEEDGLCQVITPGALKPRVTYRVAGWISVASGEVAEEDGKQQRGHPIRVSIRVDDGSCVVDGGAVCPQPGRWAEIKGAFRLRENPRSAAVHVHGPPAGVDVKVMDLRIIATDRKARFRHLKDKTDKVRKRDVVLKLGGAPGASVRVVQLDNGFPLGSCINGEVIQNPAFVDFFTNHLDWAVFENELKWYWTEAQRGQLNYADADRLLDFCDRTGKPARGHCIFWAVDGDVQQWIKDIGGDRDQLMAAVQQRIRGLLGRYAGRFPHYDVNNEMLHGRFFRDRLGDDVAALMFREAAQLDPGAALFVNDYNVECGNDPNATPDKYIDLIRGLQRGGAQVGGIGLQGHVTNPVGVVICDALDKLSATDLPVWITELDVGEPDEALRADDLEVVLREAYAHPAVQGVVLWGFMQGHMWRQDAALVNADGTVNDAGQRFIELRREWTSDARGRLDGDGQFKFRGFHGTYVAQVTTAAGKMLKAFTVDKGDAPLVLDMMDI
;
A
#
# COMPACT_ATOMS: atom_id res chain seq x y z
N MET A 1 -0.70 11.77 22.92
CA MET A 1 -2.06 12.08 23.39
C MET A 1 -3.00 11.51 22.32
N ALA A 2 -3.75 10.46 22.67
CA ALA A 2 -4.69 9.84 21.76
C ALA A 2 -5.79 10.88 21.45
N SER A 3 -5.92 11.23 20.19
CA SER A 3 -7.04 12.05 19.68
C SER A 3 -8.30 11.23 19.86
N THR A 4 -9.18 11.64 20.75
CA THR A 4 -10.54 11.12 20.86
C THR A 4 -11.32 11.59 19.64
N HIS A 5 -11.11 10.96 18.47
CA HIS A 5 -12.07 11.05 17.38
C HIS A 5 -13.27 10.22 17.80
N GLN A 6 -14.40 10.88 18.00
CA GLN A 6 -15.68 10.23 18.14
C GLN A 6 -15.94 9.54 16.80
N ASP A 7 -15.79 8.20 16.76
CA ASP A 7 -16.15 7.41 15.58
C ASP A 7 -17.63 7.65 15.26
N ASN A 8 -17.95 8.02 14.03
CA ASN A 8 -19.32 8.10 13.55
C ASN A 8 -19.86 6.67 13.37
N VAL A 9 -20.10 5.98 14.49
CA VAL A 9 -20.65 4.63 14.50
C VAL A 9 -22.07 4.70 13.97
N VAL A 10 -22.28 4.17 12.78
CA VAL A 10 -23.60 4.10 12.13
C VAL A 10 -24.37 2.87 12.62
N PHE A 11 -23.61 1.84 13.03
CA PHE A 11 -24.16 0.59 13.50
C PHE A 11 -23.15 -0.07 14.43
N GLU A 12 -23.60 -0.36 15.66
CA GLU A 12 -22.84 -1.16 16.60
C GLU A 12 -23.61 -2.45 16.87
N VAL A 13 -22.94 -3.55 16.67
CA VAL A 13 -23.50 -4.86 16.97
C VAL A 13 -23.43 -5.06 18.48
N ASN A 14 -24.53 -4.75 19.16
CA ASN A 14 -24.71 -5.19 20.52
C ASN A 14 -24.98 -6.71 20.54
N ALA A 15 -24.59 -7.37 21.62
CA ALA A 15 -24.86 -8.80 21.83
C ALA A 15 -26.36 -9.18 21.73
N ILE A 16 -27.25 -8.20 21.71
CA ILE A 16 -28.70 -8.29 21.58
C ILE A 16 -29.06 -7.84 20.16
N GLY A 17 -29.67 -8.72 19.35
CA GLY A 17 -30.14 -8.38 18.00
C GLY A 17 -29.59 -9.26 16.89
N TRP A 18 -28.64 -10.14 17.20
CA TRP A 18 -28.20 -11.18 16.27
C TRP A 18 -29.29 -12.23 16.09
N ALA A 19 -29.52 -12.65 14.88
CA ALA A 19 -30.34 -13.79 14.50
C ALA A 19 -29.46 -14.86 13.86
N PRO A 20 -29.80 -16.15 14.03
CA PRO A 20 -29.11 -17.19 13.29
C PRO A 20 -29.41 -17.07 11.80
N SER A 21 -28.40 -17.34 10.98
CA SER A 21 -28.53 -17.53 9.54
C SER A 21 -28.31 -19.02 9.27
N GLY A 22 -29.29 -19.66 8.64
CA GLY A 22 -29.26 -21.09 8.34
C GLY A 22 -30.11 -21.95 9.30
N THR A 23 -30.49 -23.11 8.79
CA THR A 23 -31.29 -24.10 9.55
C THR A 23 -30.41 -24.89 10.53
N GLY A 24 -30.71 -24.83 11.81
CA GLY A 24 -29.96 -25.55 12.84
C GLY A 24 -28.91 -24.71 13.57
N THR A 25 -28.56 -23.55 13.07
CA THR A 25 -27.63 -22.64 13.75
C THR A 25 -28.28 -22.10 15.05
N ALA A 26 -27.58 -22.25 16.17
CA ALA A 26 -27.97 -21.73 17.46
C ALA A 26 -27.04 -20.61 17.91
N LEU A 27 -27.59 -19.53 18.47
CA LEU A 27 -26.80 -18.42 19.01
C LEU A 27 -26.78 -18.46 20.53
N SER A 28 -25.62 -18.18 21.10
CA SER A 28 -25.44 -18.04 22.56
C SER A 28 -24.51 -16.88 22.87
N LEU A 29 -24.79 -16.20 24.02
CA LEU A 29 -24.01 -15.07 24.50
C LEU A 29 -23.00 -15.53 25.55
N HIS A 30 -21.77 -15.08 25.41
CA HIS A 30 -20.68 -15.46 26.29
C HIS A 30 -19.85 -14.25 26.73
N HIS A 31 -18.97 -14.48 27.70
CA HIS A 31 -17.98 -13.52 28.16
C HIS A 31 -16.59 -14.15 28.06
N GLU A 32 -15.65 -13.39 27.54
CA GLU A 32 -14.26 -13.82 27.47
C GLU A 32 -13.53 -13.52 28.77
N ASP A 33 -12.58 -14.38 29.10
CA ASP A 33 -11.63 -14.12 30.18
C ASP A 33 -10.82 -12.84 29.86
N PRO A 34 -10.75 -11.86 30.77
CA PRO A 34 -9.96 -10.65 30.58
C PRO A 34 -8.50 -10.89 30.17
N ALA A 35 -7.91 -12.02 30.59
CA ALA A 35 -6.55 -12.41 30.22
C ALA A 35 -6.40 -12.89 28.75
N ARG A 36 -7.51 -13.22 28.08
CA ARG A 36 -7.56 -13.68 26.69
C ARG A 36 -8.06 -12.61 25.72
N LEU A 37 -8.46 -11.44 26.24
CA LEU A 37 -8.89 -10.35 25.39
C LEU A 37 -7.73 -9.88 24.50
N PRO A 38 -8.01 -9.62 23.23
CA PRO A 38 -7.01 -9.01 22.35
C PRO A 38 -6.62 -7.63 22.88
N THR A 39 -5.38 -7.24 22.67
CA THR A 39 -4.95 -5.87 22.89
C THR A 39 -5.73 -4.95 21.96
N ALA A 40 -6.12 -3.76 22.43
CA ALA A 40 -6.81 -2.79 21.59
C ALA A 40 -5.98 -2.53 20.33
N ALA A 41 -6.65 -2.51 19.17
CA ALA A 41 -5.99 -2.19 17.93
C ALA A 41 -5.33 -0.81 18.02
N VAL A 42 -4.13 -0.70 17.49
CA VAL A 42 -3.40 0.56 17.43
C VAL A 42 -4.22 1.57 16.63
N GLY A 43 -4.56 2.70 17.24
CA GLY A 43 -5.34 3.78 16.62
C GLY A 43 -6.84 3.81 16.95
N HIS A 44 -7.41 2.81 17.63
CA HIS A 44 -8.85 2.73 17.84
C HIS A 44 -9.35 3.04 19.26
N GLY A 45 -8.47 3.19 20.24
CA GLY A 45 -8.82 3.65 21.61
C GLY A 45 -9.86 2.82 22.39
N HIS A 46 -10.50 1.85 21.78
CA HIS A 46 -11.52 1.02 22.39
C HIS A 46 -10.95 -0.32 22.82
N ARG A 47 -11.02 -0.60 24.11
CA ARG A 47 -10.74 -1.94 24.63
C ARG A 47 -11.90 -2.87 24.21
N PRO A 48 -11.59 -4.13 23.82
CA PRO A 48 -12.62 -5.12 23.58
C PRO A 48 -13.57 -5.27 24.79
N SER A 49 -14.87 -5.37 24.53
CA SER A 49 -15.88 -5.44 25.60
C SER A 49 -15.83 -6.75 26.40
N GLY A 50 -15.24 -7.78 25.80
CA GLY A 50 -15.26 -9.15 26.32
C GLY A 50 -16.57 -9.88 26.12
N ARG A 51 -17.63 -9.25 25.60
CA ARG A 51 -18.91 -9.89 25.29
C ARG A 51 -18.92 -10.36 23.84
N TYR A 52 -19.23 -11.61 23.60
CA TYR A 52 -19.27 -12.16 22.26
C TYR A 52 -20.44 -13.11 22.05
N VAL A 53 -20.86 -13.23 20.80
CA VAL A 53 -21.88 -14.16 20.35
C VAL A 53 -21.21 -15.34 19.67
N VAL A 54 -21.71 -16.55 19.96
CA VAL A 54 -21.29 -17.79 19.31
C VAL A 54 -22.40 -18.25 18.37
N ALA A 55 -22.08 -18.57 17.14
CA ALA A 55 -22.94 -19.31 16.22
C ALA A 55 -22.44 -20.76 16.15
N ALA A 56 -23.23 -21.67 16.71
CA ALA A 56 -22.94 -23.10 16.80
C ALA A 56 -23.95 -23.91 15.99
N GLY A 57 -23.61 -25.17 15.68
CA GLY A 57 -24.51 -26.09 14.97
C GLY A 57 -24.72 -25.70 13.50
N ARG A 58 -23.74 -25.06 12.89
CA ARG A 58 -23.75 -24.66 11.49
C ARG A 58 -23.70 -25.89 10.58
N ALA A 59 -24.61 -25.98 9.64
CA ALA A 59 -24.73 -27.10 8.70
C ALA A 59 -24.07 -26.80 7.34
N ASP A 60 -23.84 -25.52 7.03
CA ASP A 60 -23.26 -25.04 5.79
C ASP A 60 -22.26 -23.90 6.05
N GLU A 61 -21.35 -23.62 5.12
CA GLU A 61 -20.40 -22.49 5.23
C GLU A 61 -21.10 -21.12 5.17
N GLU A 62 -22.25 -21.04 4.51
CA GLU A 62 -23.08 -19.83 4.47
C GLU A 62 -23.91 -19.62 5.75
N ASP A 63 -23.99 -20.62 6.62
CA ASP A 63 -24.63 -20.47 7.92
C ASP A 63 -23.78 -19.61 8.86
N GLY A 64 -24.44 -18.85 9.73
CA GLY A 64 -23.74 -18.00 10.71
C GLY A 64 -24.66 -17.11 11.49
N LEU A 65 -24.29 -15.86 11.64
CA LEU A 65 -25.10 -14.86 12.31
C LEU A 65 -25.38 -13.67 11.39
N CYS A 66 -26.59 -13.15 11.52
CA CYS A 66 -26.98 -11.95 10.79
C CYS A 66 -27.67 -10.95 11.72
N GLN A 67 -27.58 -9.67 11.35
CA GLN A 67 -28.30 -8.60 12.02
C GLN A 67 -28.76 -7.56 11.01
N VAL A 68 -30.03 -7.15 11.13
CA VAL A 68 -30.61 -6.10 10.28
C VAL A 68 -30.02 -4.75 10.65
N ILE A 69 -29.61 -4.00 9.64
CA ILE A 69 -29.15 -2.62 9.77
C ILE A 69 -30.35 -1.71 9.68
N THR A 70 -30.45 -0.75 10.59
CA THR A 70 -31.57 0.22 10.62
C THR A 70 -31.75 0.88 9.25
N PRO A 71 -32.99 0.88 8.69
CA PRO A 71 -33.24 1.52 7.41
C PRO A 71 -32.77 2.97 7.39
N GLY A 72 -32.10 3.37 6.32
CA GLY A 72 -31.55 4.71 6.15
C GLY A 72 -30.24 5.01 6.93
N ALA A 73 -29.72 4.06 7.70
CA ALA A 73 -28.42 4.22 8.36
C ALA A 73 -27.24 4.20 7.34
N LEU A 74 -27.35 3.40 6.30
CA LEU A 74 -26.38 3.39 5.21
C LEU A 74 -26.78 4.35 4.10
N LYS A 75 -25.83 5.17 3.66
CA LYS A 75 -25.99 6.15 2.59
C LYS A 75 -25.14 5.76 1.38
N PRO A 76 -25.58 6.01 0.14
CA PRO A 76 -24.75 5.80 -1.04
C PRO A 76 -23.56 6.77 -1.02
N ARG A 77 -22.49 6.39 -1.74
CA ARG A 77 -21.25 7.18 -1.90
C ARG A 77 -20.45 7.42 -0.61
N VAL A 78 -20.89 6.88 0.52
CA VAL A 78 -20.15 6.91 1.80
C VAL A 78 -19.33 5.64 1.93
N THR A 79 -18.04 5.77 2.24
CA THR A 79 -17.20 4.63 2.59
C THR A 79 -17.43 4.27 4.05
N TYR A 80 -17.77 3.02 4.29
CA TYR A 80 -17.93 2.44 5.62
C TYR A 80 -16.78 1.51 5.92
N ARG A 81 -16.26 1.61 7.14
CA ARG A 81 -15.31 0.66 7.70
C ARG A 81 -16.05 -0.40 8.50
N VAL A 82 -15.68 -1.65 8.32
CA VAL A 82 -16.08 -2.77 9.17
C VAL A 82 -14.93 -3.05 10.14
N ALA A 83 -15.22 -3.11 11.42
CA ALA A 83 -14.23 -3.38 12.47
C ALA A 83 -14.84 -4.24 13.58
N GLY A 84 -14.08 -5.18 14.11
CA GLY A 84 -14.52 -6.08 15.17
C GLY A 84 -13.54 -7.23 15.36
N TRP A 85 -13.89 -8.15 16.23
CA TRP A 85 -13.07 -9.30 16.54
C TRP A 85 -13.79 -10.60 16.22
N ILE A 86 -13.11 -11.49 15.53
CA ILE A 86 -13.64 -12.78 15.11
C ILE A 86 -12.71 -13.89 15.60
N SER A 87 -13.29 -14.99 16.06
CA SER A 87 -12.59 -16.19 16.47
C SER A 87 -13.37 -17.43 16.04
N VAL A 88 -12.69 -18.55 15.92
CA VAL A 88 -13.29 -19.88 15.76
C VAL A 88 -13.06 -20.72 17.00
N ALA A 89 -13.99 -21.63 17.31
CA ALA A 89 -13.77 -22.59 18.37
C ALA A 89 -12.56 -23.48 18.04
N SER A 90 -11.88 -23.98 19.07
CA SER A 90 -10.87 -25.01 18.94
C SER A 90 -11.55 -26.34 18.61
N GLY A 91 -11.87 -26.59 17.35
CA GLY A 91 -12.29 -27.89 16.84
C GLY A 91 -11.11 -28.59 16.20
N GLU A 92 -11.11 -29.91 16.20
CA GLU A 92 -10.12 -30.71 15.45
C GLU A 92 -10.24 -30.34 13.97
N VAL A 93 -9.31 -29.52 13.49
CA VAL A 93 -9.11 -29.33 12.07
C VAL A 93 -8.38 -30.59 11.61
N ALA A 94 -9.04 -31.41 10.81
CA ALA A 94 -8.42 -32.59 10.21
C ALA A 94 -7.08 -32.19 9.58
N GLU A 95 -6.00 -32.84 10.00
CA GLU A 95 -4.70 -32.75 9.36
C GLU A 95 -4.82 -33.34 7.95
N GLU A 96 -5.01 -32.52 6.94
CA GLU A 96 -4.80 -32.91 5.56
C GLU A 96 -3.33 -32.64 5.22
N ASP A 97 -2.59 -33.75 5.07
CA ASP A 97 -1.28 -33.86 4.41
C ASP A 97 -0.25 -32.76 4.67
N GLY A 98 0.29 -32.62 5.89
CA GLY A 98 1.58 -31.96 6.12
C GLY A 98 1.77 -30.54 5.61
N LYS A 99 0.72 -29.92 5.05
CA LYS A 99 0.69 -28.52 4.61
C LYS A 99 0.22 -27.64 5.76
N GLN A 100 0.99 -26.61 6.03
CA GLN A 100 0.71 -25.56 7.02
C GLN A 100 -0.79 -25.23 7.03
N GLN A 101 -1.45 -25.45 8.16
CA GLN A 101 -2.89 -25.23 8.36
C GLN A 101 -3.30 -23.85 7.84
N ARG A 102 -3.92 -23.80 6.67
CA ARG A 102 -4.62 -22.60 6.21
C ARG A 102 -5.87 -22.51 7.07
N GLY A 103 -5.94 -21.52 7.97
CA GLY A 103 -7.13 -21.26 8.74
C GLY A 103 -8.34 -21.03 7.79
N HIS A 104 -9.54 -21.33 8.28
CA HIS A 104 -10.75 -21.12 7.49
C HIS A 104 -11.11 -19.63 7.44
N PRO A 105 -11.31 -19.05 6.24
CA PRO A 105 -11.69 -17.65 6.12
C PRO A 105 -13.10 -17.43 6.68
N ILE A 106 -13.26 -16.44 7.53
CA ILE A 106 -14.55 -15.91 7.96
C ILE A 106 -14.76 -14.60 7.26
N ARG A 107 -15.93 -14.43 6.68
CA ARG A 107 -16.32 -13.25 5.91
C ARG A 107 -17.39 -12.46 6.65
N VAL A 108 -17.31 -11.14 6.48
CA VAL A 108 -18.41 -10.23 6.79
C VAL A 108 -18.97 -9.73 5.46
N SER A 109 -20.26 -9.99 5.23
CA SER A 109 -20.96 -9.54 4.03
C SER A 109 -22.07 -8.58 4.40
N ILE A 110 -22.32 -7.59 3.57
CA ILE A 110 -23.49 -6.71 3.68
C ILE A 110 -24.47 -7.15 2.61
N ARG A 111 -25.57 -7.75 3.03
CA ARG A 111 -26.67 -8.15 2.15
C ARG A 111 -27.66 -7.00 2.04
N VAL A 112 -27.95 -6.55 0.85
CA VAL A 112 -28.88 -5.44 0.58
C VAL A 112 -30.06 -5.93 -0.25
N ASP A 113 -31.21 -5.29 -0.09
CA ASP A 113 -32.44 -5.55 -0.84
C ASP A 113 -32.84 -7.03 -0.80
N ASP A 114 -32.98 -7.56 0.41
CA ASP A 114 -33.36 -8.96 0.71
C ASP A 114 -32.38 -9.98 0.11
N GLY A 115 -31.09 -9.60 0.00
CA GLY A 115 -30.01 -10.46 -0.50
C GLY A 115 -29.88 -10.47 -2.02
N SER A 116 -30.57 -9.59 -2.74
CA SER A 116 -30.42 -9.44 -4.20
C SER A 116 -29.04 -8.93 -4.59
N CYS A 117 -28.35 -8.24 -3.67
CA CYS A 117 -26.97 -7.80 -3.82
C CYS A 117 -26.18 -8.10 -2.55
N VAL A 118 -24.98 -8.65 -2.69
CA VAL A 118 -24.04 -8.91 -1.60
C VAL A 118 -22.80 -8.07 -1.82
N VAL A 119 -22.46 -7.27 -0.82
CA VAL A 119 -21.25 -6.42 -0.82
C VAL A 119 -20.25 -7.00 0.18
N ASP A 120 -19.01 -7.18 -0.24
CA ASP A 120 -17.94 -7.66 0.64
C ASP A 120 -17.62 -6.60 1.71
N GLY A 121 -17.69 -7.00 2.97
CA GLY A 121 -17.34 -6.19 4.12
C GLY A 121 -16.01 -6.57 4.76
N GLY A 122 -15.30 -7.55 4.20
CA GLY A 122 -13.99 -8.00 4.66
C GLY A 122 -13.93 -9.47 5.07
N ALA A 123 -12.71 -9.99 5.18
CA ALA A 123 -12.43 -11.37 5.56
C ALA A 123 -11.26 -11.48 6.53
N VAL A 124 -11.26 -12.52 7.36
CA VAL A 124 -10.18 -12.84 8.31
C VAL A 124 -10.04 -14.34 8.50
N CYS A 125 -8.80 -14.83 8.71
CA CYS A 125 -8.52 -16.21 9.08
C CYS A 125 -7.98 -16.27 10.52
N PRO A 126 -8.84 -16.37 11.53
CA PRO A 126 -8.38 -16.50 12.90
C PRO A 126 -7.73 -17.87 13.13
N GLN A 127 -6.69 -17.91 13.94
CA GLN A 127 -6.20 -19.17 14.50
C GLN A 127 -7.23 -19.73 15.50
N PRO A 128 -7.45 -21.05 15.58
CA PRO A 128 -8.38 -21.64 16.54
C PRO A 128 -8.14 -21.14 17.96
N GLY A 129 -9.21 -20.69 18.61
CA GLY A 129 -9.17 -20.16 19.98
C GLY A 129 -8.49 -18.79 20.16
N ARG A 130 -8.09 -18.13 19.07
CA ARG A 130 -7.53 -16.76 19.12
C ARG A 130 -8.47 -15.77 18.44
N TRP A 131 -8.50 -14.55 18.96
CA TRP A 131 -9.23 -13.44 18.37
C TRP A 131 -8.38 -12.80 17.27
N ALA A 132 -8.98 -12.61 16.09
CA ALA A 132 -8.40 -11.86 14.99
C ALA A 132 -9.27 -10.63 14.71
N GLU A 133 -8.65 -9.49 14.47
CA GLU A 133 -9.35 -8.26 14.11
C GLU A 133 -9.77 -8.31 12.64
N ILE A 134 -11.09 -8.15 12.38
CA ILE A 134 -11.55 -7.92 11.02
C ILE A 134 -11.45 -6.44 10.69
N LYS A 135 -10.90 -6.17 9.52
CA LYS A 135 -10.74 -4.82 8.96
C LYS A 135 -11.20 -4.85 7.53
N GLY A 136 -12.34 -4.29 7.27
CA GLY A 136 -12.90 -4.27 5.94
C GLY A 136 -13.45 -2.90 5.61
N ALA A 137 -13.82 -2.71 4.35
CA ALA A 137 -14.45 -1.50 3.87
C ALA A 137 -15.43 -1.80 2.76
N PHE A 138 -16.52 -1.04 2.71
CA PHE A 138 -17.48 -1.12 1.62
C PHE A 138 -18.10 0.24 1.31
N ARG A 139 -18.69 0.34 0.14
CA ARG A 139 -19.48 1.50 -0.31
C ARG A 139 -20.70 0.99 -1.08
N LEU A 140 -21.83 1.66 -0.87
CA LEU A 140 -23.03 1.40 -1.65
C LEU A 140 -23.17 2.44 -2.77
N ARG A 141 -23.64 2.01 -3.93
CA ARG A 141 -23.90 2.92 -5.06
C ARG A 141 -25.24 3.60 -4.95
N GLU A 142 -26.22 2.91 -4.39
CA GLU A 142 -27.62 3.36 -4.26
C GLU A 142 -28.11 3.23 -2.81
N ASN A 143 -29.21 3.90 -2.48
CA ASN A 143 -29.86 3.74 -1.19
C ASN A 143 -30.50 2.35 -1.10
N PRO A 144 -30.10 1.49 -0.13
CA PRO A 144 -30.73 0.21 0.04
C PRO A 144 -32.12 0.36 0.66
N ARG A 145 -33.07 -0.45 0.23
CA ARG A 145 -34.40 -0.58 0.88
C ARG A 145 -34.30 -1.36 2.20
N SER A 146 -33.45 -2.36 2.19
CA SER A 146 -33.11 -3.15 3.37
C SER A 146 -31.61 -3.46 3.37
N ALA A 147 -31.01 -3.63 4.54
CA ALA A 147 -29.61 -4.07 4.67
C ALA A 147 -29.45 -4.93 5.92
N ALA A 148 -28.58 -5.93 5.83
CA ALA A 148 -28.18 -6.77 6.96
C ALA A 148 -26.68 -7.08 6.88
N VAL A 149 -26.02 -7.07 8.03
CA VAL A 149 -24.67 -7.60 8.16
C VAL A 149 -24.77 -9.11 8.39
N HIS A 150 -23.93 -9.87 7.72
CA HIS A 150 -23.87 -11.32 7.80
C HIS A 150 -22.42 -11.77 8.04
N VAL A 151 -22.21 -12.64 9.05
CA VAL A 151 -20.90 -13.23 9.35
C VAL A 151 -20.99 -14.73 9.13
N HIS A 152 -20.18 -15.24 8.22
CA HIS A 152 -20.21 -16.63 7.73
C HIS A 152 -18.82 -17.09 7.26
N GLY A 153 -18.68 -18.30 6.76
CA GLY A 153 -17.53 -18.71 5.98
C GLY A 153 -16.73 -19.90 6.42
N PRO A 154 -16.57 -20.27 7.73
CA PRO A 154 -15.87 -21.51 8.03
C PRO A 154 -16.74 -22.71 7.62
N PRO A 155 -16.14 -23.89 7.37
CA PRO A 155 -16.87 -25.11 7.05
C PRO A 155 -17.96 -25.43 8.06
N ALA A 156 -18.93 -26.25 7.65
CA ALA A 156 -19.96 -26.80 8.54
C ALA A 156 -19.33 -27.40 9.81
N GLY A 157 -20.01 -27.23 10.95
CA GLY A 157 -19.58 -27.75 12.25
C GLY A 157 -18.51 -26.91 12.98
N VAL A 158 -17.94 -25.90 12.36
CA VAL A 158 -17.00 -24.97 13.03
C VAL A 158 -17.77 -23.79 13.62
N ASP A 159 -17.72 -23.61 14.94
CA ASP A 159 -18.39 -22.50 15.62
C ASP A 159 -17.68 -21.16 15.36
N VAL A 160 -18.46 -20.13 15.07
CA VAL A 160 -17.97 -18.76 14.84
C VAL A 160 -18.29 -17.89 16.07
N LYS A 161 -17.29 -17.12 16.50
CA LYS A 161 -17.41 -16.17 17.62
C LYS A 161 -17.22 -14.75 17.10
N VAL A 162 -18.10 -13.83 17.47
CA VAL A 162 -18.07 -12.42 17.05
C VAL A 162 -18.17 -11.50 18.26
N MET A 163 -17.24 -10.55 18.38
CA MET A 163 -17.20 -9.56 19.45
C MET A 163 -17.02 -8.15 18.85
N ASP A 164 -17.81 -7.20 19.35
CA ASP A 164 -17.70 -5.76 19.05
C ASP A 164 -17.66 -5.41 17.54
N LEU A 165 -18.43 -6.11 16.72
CA LEU A 165 -18.51 -5.80 15.29
C LEU A 165 -19.23 -4.46 15.07
N ARG A 166 -18.62 -3.56 14.32
CA ARG A 166 -19.10 -2.20 14.07
C ARG A 166 -19.01 -1.85 12.59
N ILE A 167 -19.97 -1.06 12.12
CA ILE A 167 -19.93 -0.38 10.83
C ILE A 167 -19.83 1.13 11.09
N ILE A 168 -18.78 1.74 10.60
CA ILE A 168 -18.38 3.11 10.93
C ILE A 168 -18.27 3.91 9.66
N ALA A 169 -19.01 5.03 9.55
CA ALA A 169 -18.85 5.96 8.44
C ALA A 169 -17.53 6.72 8.56
N THR A 170 -16.75 6.76 7.50
CA THR A 170 -15.45 7.45 7.49
C THR A 170 -15.65 8.98 7.44
N ASP A 171 -14.92 9.71 8.29
CA ASP A 171 -14.83 11.18 8.23
C ASP A 171 -13.50 11.60 7.61
N ARG A 172 -13.49 11.72 6.27
CA ARG A 172 -12.30 12.14 5.52
C ARG A 172 -11.81 13.52 5.90
N LYS A 173 -12.71 14.48 6.18
CA LYS A 173 -12.33 15.86 6.50
C LYS A 173 -11.56 15.94 7.83
N ALA A 174 -12.05 15.23 8.85
CA ALA A 174 -11.36 15.15 10.14
C ALA A 174 -10.00 14.45 9.98
N ARG A 175 -9.96 13.35 9.21
CA ARG A 175 -8.72 12.62 8.93
C ARG A 175 -7.69 13.49 8.22
N PHE A 176 -8.07 14.23 7.19
CA PHE A 176 -7.16 15.09 6.43
C PHE A 176 -6.57 16.23 7.26
N ARG A 177 -7.36 16.83 8.18
CA ARG A 177 -6.80 17.81 9.13
C ARG A 177 -5.69 17.19 9.98
N HIS A 178 -5.93 16.02 10.55
CA HIS A 178 -4.92 15.29 11.33
C HIS A 178 -3.66 14.97 10.48
N LEU A 179 -3.85 14.48 9.26
CA LEU A 179 -2.74 14.13 8.37
C LEU A 179 -1.93 15.36 7.92
N LYS A 180 -2.57 16.52 7.77
CA LYS A 180 -1.86 17.77 7.45
C LYS A 180 -0.88 18.16 8.56
N ASP A 181 -1.30 18.06 9.83
CA ASP A 181 -0.42 18.33 10.96
C ASP A 181 0.71 17.29 11.08
N LYS A 182 0.41 16.02 10.80
CA LYS A 182 1.41 14.94 10.76
C LYS A 182 2.42 15.15 9.63
N THR A 183 1.94 15.51 8.43
CA THR A 183 2.78 15.84 7.27
C THR A 183 3.76 16.98 7.58
N ASP A 184 3.28 18.05 8.21
CA ASP A 184 4.15 19.18 8.57
C ASP A 184 5.31 18.74 9.48
N LYS A 185 5.06 17.83 10.42
CA LYS A 185 6.08 17.29 11.33
C LYS A 185 7.03 16.31 10.63
N VAL A 186 6.51 15.47 9.73
CA VAL A 186 7.27 14.35 9.12
C VAL A 186 8.05 14.81 7.88
N ARG A 187 7.51 15.77 7.11
CA ARG A 187 8.04 16.13 5.78
C ARG A 187 8.69 17.50 5.70
N LYS A 188 8.57 18.32 6.75
CA LYS A 188 9.17 19.65 6.74
C LYS A 188 10.19 19.84 7.84
N ARG A 189 11.12 20.73 7.58
CA ARG A 189 12.18 21.15 8.51
C ARG A 189 12.26 22.67 8.56
N ASP A 190 12.58 23.21 9.75
CA ASP A 190 12.90 24.62 9.89
C ASP A 190 14.28 24.90 9.29
N VAL A 191 14.39 25.95 8.48
CA VAL A 191 15.60 26.29 7.74
C VAL A 191 15.99 27.73 8.00
N VAL A 192 17.26 27.95 8.26
CA VAL A 192 17.90 29.27 8.41
C VAL A 192 18.97 29.37 7.34
N LEU A 193 18.78 30.25 6.37
CA LEU A 193 19.78 30.56 5.34
C LEU A 193 20.53 31.82 5.75
N LYS A 194 21.83 31.75 5.92
CA LYS A 194 22.72 32.91 6.04
C LYS A 194 23.23 33.24 4.63
N LEU A 195 22.62 34.22 4.00
CA LEU A 195 22.83 34.52 2.58
C LEU A 195 23.78 35.70 2.35
N GLY A 196 24.07 36.46 3.41
CA GLY A 196 24.76 37.73 3.27
C GLY A 196 23.95 38.77 2.47
N GLY A 197 24.44 39.96 2.39
CA GLY A 197 23.79 41.06 1.66
C GLY A 197 23.14 42.09 2.57
N ALA A 198 22.62 43.17 1.97
CA ALA A 198 22.02 44.27 2.74
C ALA A 198 20.70 43.81 3.42
N PRO A 199 20.48 44.14 4.69
CA PRO A 199 19.20 43.93 5.36
C PRO A 199 18.04 44.48 4.50
N GLY A 200 16.95 43.71 4.41
CA GLY A 200 15.80 44.07 3.61
C GLY A 200 15.84 43.65 2.13
N ALA A 201 16.94 43.05 1.65
CA ALA A 201 17.00 42.47 0.31
C ALA A 201 15.90 41.41 0.12
N SER A 202 15.28 41.37 -1.07
CA SER A 202 14.22 40.42 -1.38
C SER A 202 14.76 39.02 -1.58
N VAL A 203 14.13 38.04 -0.94
CA VAL A 203 14.47 36.62 -1.06
C VAL A 203 13.27 35.83 -1.56
N ARG A 204 13.52 34.93 -2.52
CA ARG A 204 12.59 33.87 -2.93
C ARG A 204 13.30 32.54 -2.86
N VAL A 205 12.70 31.57 -2.17
CA VAL A 205 13.19 30.20 -2.06
C VAL A 205 12.19 29.27 -2.74
N VAL A 206 12.62 28.59 -3.79
CA VAL A 206 11.77 27.68 -4.57
C VAL A 206 12.32 26.27 -4.47
N GLN A 207 11.46 25.32 -4.13
CA GLN A 207 11.78 23.90 -4.19
C GLN A 207 11.81 23.44 -5.65
N LEU A 208 12.89 22.78 -6.04
CA LEU A 208 13.08 22.23 -7.37
C LEU A 208 12.63 20.79 -7.45
N ASP A 209 12.89 20.04 -6.37
CA ASP A 209 12.58 18.61 -6.29
C ASP A 209 12.17 18.26 -4.85
N ASN A 210 11.11 17.46 -4.71
CA ASN A 210 10.62 16.98 -3.43
C ASN A 210 11.31 15.65 -3.07
N GLY A 211 11.81 15.53 -1.86
CA GLY A 211 12.45 14.31 -1.35
C GLY A 211 11.51 13.10 -1.18
N PHE A 212 10.25 13.22 -1.60
CA PHE A 212 9.26 12.14 -1.63
C PHE A 212 8.79 11.96 -3.08
N PRO A 213 9.38 11.00 -3.81
CA PRO A 213 9.09 10.80 -5.22
C PRO A 213 7.68 10.23 -5.45
N LEU A 214 7.07 10.69 -6.52
CA LEU A 214 5.85 10.14 -7.11
C LEU A 214 6.20 9.62 -8.50
N GLY A 215 5.95 8.34 -8.78
CA GLY A 215 6.29 7.69 -10.04
C GLY A 215 5.10 7.05 -10.74
N SER A 216 5.35 6.39 -11.88
CA SER A 216 4.37 5.51 -12.54
C SER A 216 5.04 4.40 -13.32
N CYS A 217 4.28 3.34 -13.60
CA CYS A 217 4.71 2.36 -14.57
C CYS A 217 4.70 2.96 -15.99
N ILE A 218 5.61 2.45 -16.81
CA ILE A 218 5.76 2.75 -18.23
C ILE A 218 5.90 1.45 -19.02
N ASN A 219 5.55 1.48 -20.30
CA ASN A 219 5.75 0.38 -21.23
C ASN A 219 6.15 0.91 -22.61
N GLY A 220 6.47 0.02 -23.53
CA GLY A 220 6.95 0.38 -24.87
C GLY A 220 5.95 1.14 -25.74
N GLU A 221 4.66 1.09 -25.43
CA GLU A 221 3.58 1.80 -26.12
C GLU A 221 3.42 3.23 -25.59
N VAL A 222 3.27 3.38 -24.26
CA VAL A 222 2.95 4.68 -23.65
C VAL A 222 4.06 5.71 -23.81
N ILE A 223 5.33 5.30 -23.88
CA ILE A 223 6.45 6.22 -24.12
C ILE A 223 6.46 6.84 -25.53
N GLN A 224 5.60 6.38 -26.42
CA GLN A 224 5.37 6.94 -27.75
C GLN A 224 4.16 7.86 -27.81
N ASN A 225 3.32 7.89 -26.75
CA ASN A 225 2.16 8.75 -26.66
C ASN A 225 2.56 10.14 -26.11
N PRO A 226 2.44 11.23 -26.89
CA PRO A 226 2.86 12.56 -26.45
C PRO A 226 2.14 13.06 -25.20
N ALA A 227 0.84 12.77 -25.04
CA ALA A 227 0.07 13.20 -23.87
C ALA A 227 0.51 12.46 -22.61
N PHE A 228 0.83 11.16 -22.72
CA PHE A 228 1.39 10.38 -21.62
C PHE A 228 2.77 10.95 -21.22
N VAL A 229 3.65 11.16 -22.20
CA VAL A 229 5.01 11.66 -21.95
C VAL A 229 4.98 13.05 -21.33
N ASP A 230 4.09 13.93 -21.78
CA ASP A 230 3.93 15.27 -21.20
C ASP A 230 3.52 15.20 -19.72
N PHE A 231 2.49 14.44 -19.39
CA PHE A 231 2.06 14.27 -18.00
C PHE A 231 3.14 13.62 -17.14
N PHE A 232 3.78 12.55 -17.66
CA PHE A 232 4.82 11.82 -16.95
C PHE A 232 6.03 12.71 -16.63
N THR A 233 6.54 13.45 -17.60
CA THR A 233 7.73 14.29 -17.42
C THR A 233 7.49 15.48 -16.51
N ASN A 234 6.28 16.07 -16.55
CA ASN A 234 5.93 17.25 -15.76
C ASN A 234 5.48 16.93 -14.33
N HIS A 235 4.93 15.72 -14.08
CA HIS A 235 4.28 15.41 -12.81
C HIS A 235 4.82 14.19 -12.09
N LEU A 236 5.75 13.43 -12.68
CA LEU A 236 6.26 12.20 -12.07
C LEU A 236 7.78 12.20 -12.01
N ASP A 237 8.33 11.51 -11.01
CA ASP A 237 9.75 11.57 -10.65
C ASP A 237 10.47 10.24 -10.91
N TRP A 238 9.74 9.11 -10.89
CA TRP A 238 10.27 7.76 -11.02
C TRP A 238 9.47 6.94 -12.02
N ALA A 239 10.13 5.93 -12.61
CA ALA A 239 9.51 4.92 -13.46
C ALA A 239 9.56 3.53 -12.82
N VAL A 240 8.72 2.63 -13.33
CA VAL A 240 8.85 1.18 -13.22
C VAL A 240 8.39 0.59 -14.55
N PHE A 241 9.02 -0.50 -15.01
CA PHE A 241 8.60 -1.14 -16.26
C PHE A 241 7.42 -2.08 -15.98
N GLU A 242 6.34 -1.93 -16.73
CA GLU A 242 5.13 -2.70 -16.50
C GLU A 242 5.37 -4.20 -16.67
N ASN A 243 6.01 -4.62 -17.78
CA ASN A 243 6.24 -6.02 -18.11
C ASN A 243 7.66 -6.34 -18.59
N GLU A 244 8.36 -5.38 -19.17
CA GLU A 244 9.51 -5.58 -20.04
C GLU A 244 10.76 -6.10 -19.32
N LEU A 245 10.78 -6.10 -17.98
CA LEU A 245 11.85 -6.70 -17.17
C LEU A 245 11.46 -8.06 -16.58
N LYS A 246 10.19 -8.44 -16.60
CA LYS A 246 9.69 -9.71 -16.06
C LYS A 246 10.29 -10.90 -16.81
N TRP A 247 10.49 -12.02 -16.12
CA TRP A 247 11.20 -13.17 -16.71
C TRP A 247 10.45 -13.76 -17.90
N TYR A 248 9.13 -13.87 -17.83
CA TYR A 248 8.33 -14.37 -18.96
C TYR A 248 8.41 -13.46 -20.21
N TRP A 249 8.75 -12.17 -20.03
CA TRP A 249 8.94 -11.24 -21.14
C TRP A 249 10.35 -11.34 -21.71
N THR A 250 11.36 -11.35 -20.85
CA THR A 250 12.76 -11.35 -21.25
C THR A 250 13.26 -12.72 -21.71
N GLU A 251 12.56 -13.81 -21.35
CA GLU A 251 12.87 -15.19 -21.76
C GLU A 251 11.58 -16.01 -21.85
N ALA A 252 10.68 -15.66 -22.77
CA ALA A 252 9.44 -16.38 -23.00
C ALA A 252 9.67 -17.83 -23.44
N GLN A 253 10.76 -18.09 -24.17
CA GLN A 253 11.23 -19.42 -24.57
C GLN A 253 12.66 -19.62 -24.07
N ARG A 254 12.95 -20.83 -23.59
CA ARG A 254 14.23 -21.17 -22.99
C ARG A 254 15.41 -20.81 -23.89
N GLY A 255 16.33 -20.00 -23.36
CA GLY A 255 17.54 -19.55 -24.05
C GLY A 255 17.33 -18.43 -25.08
N GLN A 256 16.10 -18.00 -25.32
CA GLN A 256 15.80 -16.87 -26.22
C GLN A 256 15.64 -15.58 -25.39
N LEU A 257 16.76 -14.93 -25.11
CA LEU A 257 16.78 -13.69 -24.31
C LEU A 257 16.38 -12.48 -25.16
N ASN A 258 15.43 -11.67 -24.66
CA ASN A 258 15.03 -10.39 -25.23
C ASN A 258 15.08 -9.29 -24.17
N TYR A 259 16.07 -8.45 -24.24
CA TYR A 259 16.21 -7.27 -23.38
C TYR A 259 15.97 -5.95 -24.16
N ALA A 260 15.68 -6.02 -25.47
CA ALA A 260 15.56 -4.83 -26.29
C ALA A 260 14.47 -3.85 -25.82
N ASP A 261 13.36 -4.37 -25.32
CA ASP A 261 12.27 -3.54 -24.81
C ASP A 261 12.66 -2.87 -23.48
N ALA A 262 13.29 -3.61 -22.56
CA ALA A 262 13.80 -3.04 -21.32
C ALA A 262 14.88 -1.97 -21.56
N ASP A 263 15.80 -2.23 -22.50
CA ASP A 263 16.85 -1.25 -22.89
C ASP A 263 16.22 0.04 -23.44
N ARG A 264 15.19 -0.07 -24.29
CA ARG A 264 14.46 1.09 -24.84
C ARG A 264 13.79 1.92 -23.75
N LEU A 265 13.23 1.28 -22.74
CA LEU A 265 12.63 1.97 -21.58
C LEU A 265 13.70 2.62 -20.70
N LEU A 266 14.85 1.98 -20.49
CA LEU A 266 15.98 2.62 -19.80
C LEU A 266 16.50 3.84 -20.55
N ASP A 267 16.63 3.77 -21.87
CA ASP A 267 17.00 4.93 -22.70
C ASP A 267 16.01 6.08 -22.56
N PHE A 268 14.71 5.78 -22.44
CA PHE A 268 13.69 6.80 -22.17
C PHE A 268 13.89 7.42 -20.76
N CYS A 269 14.14 6.59 -19.74
CA CYS A 269 14.43 7.05 -18.39
C CYS A 269 15.68 7.95 -18.34
N ASP A 270 16.76 7.55 -19.02
CA ASP A 270 18.00 8.34 -19.10
C ASP A 270 17.76 9.71 -19.76
N ARG A 271 17.04 9.76 -20.88
CA ARG A 271 16.70 11.01 -21.57
C ARG A 271 15.82 11.94 -20.75
N THR A 272 14.94 11.39 -19.92
CA THR A 272 14.03 12.18 -19.08
C THR A 272 14.60 12.45 -17.69
N GLY A 273 15.75 11.87 -17.35
CA GLY A 273 16.40 12.00 -16.04
C GLY A 273 15.58 11.35 -14.91
N LYS A 274 14.80 10.30 -15.21
CA LYS A 274 13.95 9.61 -14.23
C LYS A 274 14.57 8.26 -13.86
N PRO A 275 14.87 7.97 -12.57
CA PRO A 275 15.26 6.63 -12.14
C PRO A 275 14.10 5.64 -12.29
N ALA A 276 14.44 4.35 -12.44
CA ALA A 276 13.46 3.29 -12.58
C ALA A 276 13.64 2.19 -11.52
N ARG A 277 12.54 1.60 -11.04
CA ARG A 277 12.54 0.37 -10.23
C ARG A 277 12.62 -0.86 -11.14
N GLY A 278 13.38 -1.87 -10.72
CA GLY A 278 13.51 -3.17 -11.40
C GLY A 278 12.38 -4.11 -10.99
N HIS A 279 11.34 -4.23 -11.77
CA HIS A 279 10.17 -5.07 -11.51
C HIS A 279 10.00 -6.13 -12.59
N CYS A 280 10.19 -7.38 -12.28
CA CYS A 280 10.75 -8.03 -11.11
C CYS A 280 11.78 -9.09 -11.56
N ILE A 281 12.64 -9.58 -10.63
CA ILE A 281 13.58 -10.66 -10.98
C ILE A 281 12.81 -11.97 -11.16
N PHE A 282 11.96 -12.33 -10.17
CA PHE A 282 11.07 -13.48 -10.18
C PHE A 282 9.66 -13.10 -9.77
N TRP A 283 8.70 -13.94 -10.13
CA TRP A 283 7.31 -13.85 -9.67
C TRP A 283 6.88 -15.20 -9.08
N ALA A 284 6.40 -15.19 -7.84
CA ALA A 284 6.15 -16.41 -7.07
C ALA A 284 4.85 -17.14 -7.41
N VAL A 285 3.95 -16.49 -8.16
CA VAL A 285 2.62 -17.02 -8.52
C VAL A 285 2.72 -17.94 -9.73
N ASP A 286 2.13 -19.14 -9.64
CA ASP A 286 2.18 -20.14 -10.71
C ASP A 286 1.67 -19.63 -12.06
N GLY A 287 0.63 -18.77 -12.05
CA GLY A 287 0.05 -18.18 -13.26
C GLY A 287 1.04 -17.37 -14.08
N ASP A 288 1.98 -16.73 -13.40
CA ASP A 288 2.91 -15.73 -13.95
C ASP A 288 4.31 -16.30 -14.25
N VAL A 289 4.47 -17.59 -14.07
CA VAL A 289 5.69 -18.31 -14.47
C VAL A 289 5.53 -18.85 -15.88
N GLN A 290 6.50 -18.62 -16.75
CA GLN A 290 6.49 -19.07 -18.14
C GLN A 290 6.51 -20.61 -18.26
N GLN A 291 5.88 -21.11 -19.32
CA GLN A 291 5.62 -22.55 -19.48
C GLN A 291 6.88 -23.41 -19.46
N TRP A 292 7.97 -22.97 -20.10
CA TRP A 292 9.19 -23.76 -20.14
C TRP A 292 9.83 -23.99 -18.77
N ILE A 293 9.63 -23.07 -17.78
CA ILE A 293 10.04 -23.27 -16.39
C ILE A 293 9.13 -24.30 -15.69
N LYS A 294 7.81 -24.24 -15.96
CA LYS A 294 6.86 -25.23 -15.45
C LYS A 294 7.16 -26.64 -16.00
N ASP A 295 7.59 -26.73 -17.24
CA ASP A 295 7.93 -27.99 -17.93
C ASP A 295 9.20 -28.67 -17.37
N ILE A 296 10.05 -27.95 -16.63
CA ILE A 296 11.16 -28.57 -15.86
C ILE A 296 10.60 -29.57 -14.83
N GLY A 297 9.39 -29.31 -14.31
CA GLY A 297 8.68 -30.21 -13.42
C GLY A 297 9.40 -30.41 -12.07
N GLY A 298 9.68 -31.68 -11.72
CA GLY A 298 10.31 -32.05 -10.45
C GLY A 298 11.83 -32.04 -10.45
N ASP A 299 12.50 -31.70 -11.54
CA ASP A 299 13.96 -31.63 -11.62
C ASP A 299 14.49 -30.38 -10.89
N ARG A 300 14.82 -30.58 -9.60
CA ARG A 300 15.28 -29.50 -8.70
C ARG A 300 16.59 -28.87 -9.18
N ASP A 301 17.51 -29.64 -9.72
CA ASP A 301 18.83 -29.16 -10.14
C ASP A 301 18.70 -28.29 -11.40
N GLN A 302 17.88 -28.71 -12.34
CA GLN A 302 17.58 -27.91 -13.52
C GLN A 302 16.86 -26.61 -13.18
N LEU A 303 15.87 -26.65 -12.28
CA LEU A 303 15.15 -25.46 -11.86
C LEU A 303 16.07 -24.49 -11.09
N MET A 304 16.91 -25.00 -10.20
CA MET A 304 17.89 -24.17 -9.49
C MET A 304 18.89 -23.53 -10.44
N ALA A 305 19.38 -24.28 -11.42
CA ALA A 305 20.29 -23.74 -12.45
C ALA A 305 19.62 -22.62 -13.27
N ALA A 306 18.34 -22.77 -13.62
CA ALA A 306 17.58 -21.72 -14.32
C ALA A 306 17.42 -20.46 -13.46
N VAL A 307 17.09 -20.61 -12.16
CA VAL A 307 17.01 -19.50 -11.20
C VAL A 307 18.33 -18.74 -11.12
N GLN A 308 19.45 -19.45 -10.95
CA GLN A 308 20.77 -18.83 -10.88
C GLN A 308 21.19 -18.17 -12.19
N GLN A 309 20.87 -18.77 -13.33
CA GLN A 309 21.13 -18.18 -14.65
C GLN A 309 20.34 -16.88 -14.82
N ARG A 310 19.06 -16.86 -14.39
CA ARG A 310 18.21 -15.64 -14.43
C ARG A 310 18.84 -14.51 -13.62
N ILE A 311 19.21 -14.76 -12.37
CA ILE A 311 19.79 -13.73 -11.49
C ILE A 311 21.07 -13.16 -12.12
N ARG A 312 22.02 -14.04 -12.51
CA ARG A 312 23.29 -13.63 -13.09
C ARG A 312 23.12 -12.89 -14.41
N GLY A 313 22.24 -13.35 -15.28
CA GLY A 313 22.01 -12.74 -16.58
C GLY A 313 21.38 -11.35 -16.45
N LEU A 314 20.32 -11.21 -15.63
CA LEU A 314 19.62 -9.95 -15.44
C LEU A 314 20.50 -8.92 -14.72
N LEU A 315 21.02 -9.28 -13.53
CA LEU A 315 21.79 -8.33 -12.72
C LEU A 315 23.18 -8.06 -13.31
N GLY A 316 23.80 -9.06 -13.97
CA GLY A 316 25.03 -8.82 -14.72
C GLY A 316 24.88 -7.80 -15.86
N ARG A 317 23.69 -7.74 -16.48
CA ARG A 317 23.38 -6.73 -17.50
C ARG A 317 23.09 -5.35 -16.92
N TYR A 318 22.33 -5.30 -15.82
CA TYR A 318 21.74 -4.06 -15.31
C TYR A 318 22.30 -3.60 -13.95
N ALA A 319 23.41 -4.17 -13.49
CA ALA A 319 24.05 -3.73 -12.23
C ALA A 319 24.24 -2.21 -12.19
N GLY A 320 23.78 -1.58 -11.10
CA GLY A 320 23.83 -0.14 -10.88
C GLY A 320 22.82 0.69 -11.70
N ARG A 321 21.92 0.05 -12.48
CA ARG A 321 20.93 0.77 -13.29
C ARG A 321 19.60 0.98 -12.58
N PHE A 322 19.22 0.07 -11.69
CA PHE A 322 17.99 0.14 -10.93
C PHE A 322 18.30 0.33 -9.44
N PRO A 323 17.88 1.45 -8.82
CA PRO A 323 18.07 1.66 -7.38
C PRO A 323 17.33 0.63 -6.51
N HIS A 324 16.24 0.05 -7.02
CA HIS A 324 15.41 -0.95 -6.34
C HIS A 324 15.15 -2.14 -7.26
N TYR A 325 15.08 -3.35 -6.67
CA TYR A 325 14.53 -4.54 -7.33
C TYR A 325 13.47 -5.20 -6.47
N ASP A 326 12.34 -5.59 -7.07
CA ASP A 326 11.45 -6.59 -6.50
C ASP A 326 12.04 -7.96 -6.82
N VAL A 327 12.54 -8.67 -5.78
CA VAL A 327 13.35 -9.88 -6.00
C VAL A 327 12.49 -11.08 -6.38
N ASN A 328 11.49 -11.39 -5.57
CA ASN A 328 10.52 -12.44 -5.86
C ASN A 328 9.11 -11.90 -5.52
N ASN A 329 8.40 -11.45 -6.55
CA ASN A 329 7.13 -10.77 -6.41
C ASN A 329 6.03 -11.70 -5.88
N GLU A 330 5.17 -11.18 -4.98
CA GLU A 330 3.93 -11.82 -4.49
C GLU A 330 4.14 -13.11 -3.71
N MET A 331 5.10 -13.14 -2.81
CA MET A 331 5.41 -14.31 -2.01
C MET A 331 4.37 -14.65 -0.92
N LEU A 332 3.45 -13.74 -0.59
CA LEU A 332 2.30 -14.04 0.28
C LEU A 332 1.24 -14.84 -0.48
N HIS A 333 1.12 -14.64 -1.78
CA HIS A 333 0.11 -15.26 -2.64
C HIS A 333 0.66 -16.43 -3.46
N GLY A 334 1.97 -16.44 -3.78
CA GLY A 334 2.63 -17.45 -4.59
C GLY A 334 3.70 -18.22 -3.86
N ARG A 335 3.87 -19.50 -4.22
CA ARG A 335 4.87 -20.39 -3.64
C ARG A 335 5.61 -21.21 -4.69
N PHE A 336 5.53 -20.87 -5.99
CA PHE A 336 6.03 -21.70 -7.09
C PHE A 336 7.43 -22.25 -6.85
N PHE A 337 8.38 -21.37 -6.54
CA PHE A 337 9.78 -21.77 -6.31
C PHE A 337 9.96 -22.46 -4.96
N ARG A 338 9.29 -22.00 -3.91
CA ARG A 338 9.40 -22.57 -2.57
C ARG A 338 8.86 -24.00 -2.51
N ASP A 339 7.75 -24.28 -3.18
CA ASP A 339 7.15 -25.62 -3.21
C ASP A 339 8.02 -26.63 -3.99
N ARG A 340 8.82 -26.16 -4.95
CA ARG A 340 9.70 -27.01 -5.77
C ARG A 340 11.14 -27.10 -5.27
N LEU A 341 11.67 -26.02 -4.71
CA LEU A 341 13.08 -25.91 -4.30
C LEU A 341 13.28 -25.84 -2.79
N GLY A 342 12.21 -25.73 -2.01
CA GLY A 342 12.24 -25.52 -0.55
C GLY A 342 12.20 -24.06 -0.16
N ASP A 343 11.84 -23.79 1.10
CA ASP A 343 11.61 -22.41 1.58
C ASP A 343 12.86 -21.53 1.54
N ASP A 344 14.06 -22.13 1.62
CA ASP A 344 15.34 -21.41 1.62
C ASP A 344 15.67 -20.73 0.28
N VAL A 345 15.02 -21.13 -0.83
CA VAL A 345 15.29 -20.57 -2.17
C VAL A 345 15.01 -19.07 -2.23
N ALA A 346 13.98 -18.61 -1.53
CA ALA A 346 13.66 -17.17 -1.51
C ALA A 346 14.79 -16.36 -0.88
N ALA A 347 15.35 -16.80 0.25
CA ALA A 347 16.49 -16.15 0.87
C ALA A 347 17.76 -16.23 -0.01
N LEU A 348 17.97 -17.35 -0.72
CA LEU A 348 19.06 -17.50 -1.70
C LEU A 348 18.94 -16.45 -2.81
N MET A 349 17.75 -16.25 -3.38
CA MET A 349 17.50 -15.24 -4.42
C MET A 349 17.95 -13.84 -3.97
N PHE A 350 17.59 -13.44 -2.74
CA PHE A 350 18.01 -12.15 -2.16
C PHE A 350 19.53 -12.08 -1.95
N ARG A 351 20.16 -13.15 -1.43
CA ARG A 351 21.62 -13.16 -1.19
C ARG A 351 22.41 -13.05 -2.50
N GLU A 352 22.03 -13.81 -3.52
CA GLU A 352 22.70 -13.73 -4.83
C GLU A 352 22.48 -12.36 -5.50
N ALA A 353 21.27 -11.81 -5.41
CA ALA A 353 20.99 -10.47 -5.93
C ALA A 353 21.84 -9.39 -5.24
N ALA A 354 21.97 -9.45 -3.90
CA ALA A 354 22.80 -8.50 -3.14
C ALA A 354 24.29 -8.56 -3.49
N GLN A 355 24.79 -9.76 -3.87
CA GLN A 355 26.19 -9.92 -4.29
C GLN A 355 26.45 -9.34 -5.69
N LEU A 356 25.47 -9.43 -6.59
CA LEU A 356 25.62 -9.02 -7.99
C LEU A 356 25.34 -7.52 -8.19
N ASP A 357 24.44 -6.94 -7.40
CA ASP A 357 24.16 -5.49 -7.40
C ASP A 357 24.04 -4.96 -5.96
N PRO A 358 25.18 -4.77 -5.27
CA PRO A 358 25.18 -4.35 -3.86
C PRO A 358 24.69 -2.92 -3.63
N GLY A 359 24.56 -2.12 -4.69
CA GLY A 359 24.02 -0.75 -4.63
C GLY A 359 22.51 -0.68 -4.65
N ALA A 360 21.82 -1.75 -5.07
CA ALA A 360 20.38 -1.76 -5.17
C ALA A 360 19.70 -2.18 -3.86
N ALA A 361 18.62 -1.52 -3.50
CA ALA A 361 17.74 -1.95 -2.42
C ALA A 361 16.83 -3.10 -2.91
N LEU A 362 16.84 -4.21 -2.18
CA LEU A 362 16.11 -5.43 -2.54
C LEU A 362 14.78 -5.48 -1.79
N PHE A 363 13.68 -5.41 -2.53
CA PHE A 363 12.32 -5.32 -1.99
C PHE A 363 11.62 -6.67 -1.98
N VAL A 364 10.81 -6.88 -0.94
CA VAL A 364 9.63 -7.71 -1.01
C VAL A 364 8.49 -6.85 -1.58
N ASN A 365 7.61 -7.40 -2.41
CA ASN A 365 6.50 -6.66 -3.02
C ASN A 365 5.26 -7.53 -3.08
N ASP A 366 4.13 -7.05 -2.54
CA ASP A 366 2.89 -7.83 -2.49
C ASP A 366 1.65 -6.91 -2.38
N TYR A 367 0.45 -7.45 -2.64
CA TYR A 367 -0.80 -6.72 -2.66
C TYR A 367 -1.72 -7.04 -1.47
N ASN A 368 -2.76 -6.23 -1.27
CA ASN A 368 -3.79 -6.33 -0.23
C ASN A 368 -3.31 -6.21 1.23
N VAL A 369 -2.02 -6.04 1.50
CA VAL A 369 -1.47 -5.95 2.86
C VAL A 369 -2.04 -4.74 3.60
N GLU A 370 -2.25 -3.64 2.87
CA GLU A 370 -2.77 -2.36 3.36
C GLU A 370 -4.30 -2.28 3.44
N CYS A 371 -5.02 -3.22 2.83
CA CYS A 371 -6.48 -3.13 2.68
C CYS A 371 -7.26 -3.79 3.81
N GLY A 372 -6.66 -4.77 4.51
CA GLY A 372 -7.29 -5.49 5.62
C GLY A 372 -8.42 -6.46 5.23
N ASN A 373 -8.58 -6.78 3.94
CA ASN A 373 -9.63 -7.65 3.41
C ASN A 373 -9.12 -9.00 2.88
N ASP A 374 -7.80 -9.23 2.92
CA ASP A 374 -7.17 -10.47 2.49
C ASP A 374 -6.54 -11.20 3.67
N PRO A 375 -7.09 -12.34 4.07
CA PRO A 375 -6.54 -13.11 5.19
C PRO A 375 -5.17 -13.75 4.89
N ASN A 376 -4.74 -13.80 3.62
CA ASN A 376 -3.41 -14.30 3.23
C ASN A 376 -2.36 -13.20 3.23
N ALA A 377 -2.76 -11.94 3.08
CA ALA A 377 -1.90 -10.78 2.97
C ALA A 377 -2.11 -9.78 4.12
N THR A 378 -1.81 -10.19 5.34
CA THR A 378 -1.86 -9.30 6.51
C THR A 378 -0.49 -8.71 6.80
N PRO A 379 -0.39 -7.53 7.44
CA PRO A 379 0.88 -6.96 7.88
C PRO A 379 1.71 -7.93 8.73
N ASP A 380 1.07 -8.69 9.62
CA ASP A 380 1.75 -9.66 10.49
C ASP A 380 2.38 -10.79 9.67
N LYS A 381 1.66 -11.36 8.70
CA LYS A 381 2.20 -12.39 7.77
C LYS A 381 3.35 -11.84 6.92
N TYR A 382 3.26 -10.57 6.53
CA TYR A 382 4.33 -9.94 5.76
C TYR A 382 5.60 -9.74 6.60
N ILE A 383 5.44 -9.32 7.85
CA ILE A 383 6.54 -9.23 8.81
C ILE A 383 7.18 -10.61 9.05
N ASP A 384 6.36 -11.66 9.19
CA ASP A 384 6.86 -13.02 9.38
C ASP A 384 7.64 -13.53 8.16
N LEU A 385 7.17 -13.23 6.95
CA LEU A 385 7.90 -13.50 5.70
C LEU A 385 9.25 -12.79 5.68
N ILE A 386 9.26 -11.48 5.94
CA ILE A 386 10.49 -10.67 5.96
C ILE A 386 11.50 -11.21 6.99
N ARG A 387 11.04 -11.49 8.21
CA ARG A 387 11.89 -12.07 9.25
C ARG A 387 12.40 -13.46 8.87
N GLY A 388 11.60 -14.26 8.17
CA GLY A 388 12.00 -15.55 7.61
C GLY A 388 13.15 -15.41 6.62
N LEU A 389 13.03 -14.49 5.67
CA LEU A 389 14.07 -14.15 4.70
C LEU A 389 15.37 -13.68 5.39
N GLN A 390 15.26 -12.79 6.36
CA GLN A 390 16.39 -12.27 7.13
C GLN A 390 17.10 -13.36 7.93
N ARG A 391 16.37 -14.30 8.57
CA ARG A 391 16.96 -15.48 9.22
C ARG A 391 17.69 -16.38 8.23
N GLY A 392 17.24 -16.45 6.97
CA GLY A 392 17.93 -17.13 5.87
C GLY A 392 19.12 -16.35 5.30
N GLY A 393 19.50 -15.20 5.90
CA GLY A 393 20.62 -14.36 5.49
C GLY A 393 20.31 -13.39 4.33
N ALA A 394 19.04 -13.20 3.98
CA ALA A 394 18.64 -12.21 2.98
C ALA A 394 18.81 -10.78 3.49
N GLN A 395 19.34 -9.90 2.65
CA GLN A 395 19.38 -8.46 2.87
C GLN A 395 18.11 -7.85 2.28
N VAL A 396 17.05 -7.76 3.08
CA VAL A 396 15.82 -7.08 2.67
C VAL A 396 16.02 -5.58 2.84
N GLY A 397 15.98 -4.84 1.74
CA GLY A 397 16.24 -3.39 1.68
C GLY A 397 14.99 -2.51 1.72
N GLY A 398 13.80 -3.10 1.56
CA GLY A 398 12.54 -2.36 1.61
C GLY A 398 11.31 -3.22 1.46
N ILE A 399 10.16 -2.61 1.76
CA ILE A 399 8.83 -3.22 1.69
C ILE A 399 8.04 -2.50 0.59
N GLY A 400 7.60 -3.26 -0.42
CA GLY A 400 6.65 -2.81 -1.42
C GLY A 400 5.22 -3.22 -1.02
N LEU A 401 4.34 -2.25 -1.01
CA LEU A 401 2.89 -2.44 -0.98
C LEU A 401 2.38 -2.08 -2.36
N GLN A 402 1.77 -3.02 -3.09
CA GLN A 402 1.36 -2.73 -4.46
C GLN A 402 0.35 -1.58 -4.51
N GLY A 403 -0.66 -1.58 -3.64
CA GLY A 403 -1.60 -0.47 -3.57
C GLY A 403 -2.72 -0.54 -4.62
N HIS A 404 -3.11 -1.75 -5.04
CA HIS A 404 -4.30 -1.97 -5.86
C HIS A 404 -5.55 -1.90 -4.99
N VAL A 405 -6.11 -0.71 -4.80
CA VAL A 405 -7.13 -0.47 -3.78
C VAL A 405 -8.50 -0.15 -4.35
N THR A 406 -9.53 -0.49 -3.57
CA THR A 406 -10.93 -0.10 -3.76
C THR A 406 -11.51 0.31 -2.41
N ASN A 407 -12.30 1.38 -2.37
CA ASN A 407 -12.87 1.92 -1.13
C ASN A 407 -11.84 2.13 0.00
N PRO A 408 -10.72 2.82 -0.20
CA PRO A 408 -9.66 2.95 0.79
C PRO A 408 -10.15 3.60 2.08
N VAL A 409 -9.70 3.06 3.20
CA VAL A 409 -9.96 3.58 4.55
C VAL A 409 -8.64 3.99 5.17
N GLY A 410 -8.43 5.29 5.37
CA GLY A 410 -7.14 5.84 5.80
C GLY A 410 -6.62 5.24 7.11
N VAL A 411 -7.47 5.01 8.10
CA VAL A 411 -7.05 4.40 9.38
C VAL A 411 -6.60 2.94 9.23
N VAL A 412 -7.15 2.19 8.26
CA VAL A 412 -6.71 0.81 7.97
C VAL A 412 -5.33 0.82 7.32
N ILE A 413 -5.13 1.71 6.33
CA ILE A 413 -3.83 1.91 5.68
C ILE A 413 -2.78 2.33 6.71
N CYS A 414 -3.11 3.31 7.57
CA CYS A 414 -2.21 3.79 8.61
C CYS A 414 -1.81 2.68 9.60
N ASP A 415 -2.76 1.85 10.03
CA ASP A 415 -2.48 0.73 10.94
C ASP A 415 -1.55 -0.31 10.30
N ALA A 416 -1.74 -0.60 9.01
CA ALA A 416 -0.84 -1.49 8.28
C ALA A 416 0.58 -0.90 8.20
N LEU A 417 0.70 0.40 7.87
CA LEU A 417 1.98 1.10 7.80
C LEU A 417 2.66 1.17 9.18
N ASP A 418 1.91 1.47 10.25
CA ASP A 418 2.43 1.50 11.61
C ASP A 418 3.00 0.13 12.04
N LYS A 419 2.30 -0.98 11.72
CA LYS A 419 2.80 -2.34 11.98
C LYS A 419 4.06 -2.65 11.18
N LEU A 420 4.07 -2.37 9.89
CA LEU A 420 5.22 -2.63 9.02
C LEU A 420 6.44 -1.79 9.42
N SER A 421 6.24 -0.59 9.95
CA SER A 421 7.33 0.27 10.44
C SER A 421 8.15 -0.36 11.58
N ALA A 422 7.60 -1.35 12.30
CA ALA A 422 8.32 -2.10 13.32
C ALA A 422 9.44 -3.00 12.76
N THR A 423 9.58 -3.10 11.45
CA THR A 423 10.70 -3.79 10.78
C THR A 423 11.90 -2.87 10.56
N ASP A 424 11.78 -1.56 10.81
CA ASP A 424 12.76 -0.51 10.50
C ASP A 424 13.12 -0.42 8.99
N LEU A 425 12.34 -1.06 8.11
CA LEU A 425 12.54 -1.01 6.67
C LEU A 425 11.75 0.14 6.04
N PRO A 426 12.29 0.78 4.99
CA PRO A 426 11.53 1.75 4.20
C PRO A 426 10.36 1.07 3.49
N VAL A 427 9.22 1.74 3.46
CA VAL A 427 8.01 1.30 2.77
C VAL A 427 7.79 2.15 1.53
N TRP A 428 7.44 1.52 0.41
CA TRP A 428 6.97 2.17 -0.80
C TRP A 428 5.60 1.62 -1.19
N ILE A 429 4.71 2.49 -1.67
CA ILE A 429 3.56 2.03 -2.45
C ILE A 429 4.04 1.94 -3.89
N THR A 430 4.04 0.73 -4.46
CA THR A 430 4.81 0.41 -5.65
C THR A 430 4.01 0.36 -6.94
N GLU A 431 2.68 0.21 -6.82
CA GLU A 431 1.79 -0.06 -7.96
C GLU A 431 0.39 0.57 -7.75
N LEU A 432 0.35 1.77 -7.17
CA LEU A 432 -0.92 2.39 -6.78
C LEU A 432 -1.88 2.55 -7.95
N ASP A 433 -3.03 1.96 -7.81
CA ASP A 433 -4.23 2.32 -8.56
C ASP A 433 -5.47 2.28 -7.66
N VAL A 434 -6.42 3.17 -7.92
CA VAL A 434 -7.65 3.32 -7.13
C VAL A 434 -8.84 3.08 -8.05
N GLY A 435 -9.41 1.87 -7.98
CA GLY A 435 -10.54 1.47 -8.80
C GLY A 435 -11.86 2.09 -8.31
N GLU A 436 -12.35 3.07 -9.05
CA GLU A 436 -13.65 3.72 -8.83
C GLU A 436 -14.12 4.37 -10.14
N PRO A 437 -15.24 3.92 -10.73
CA PRO A 437 -15.75 4.49 -11.97
C PRO A 437 -16.18 5.95 -11.89
N ASP A 438 -16.66 6.40 -10.73
CA ASP A 438 -17.02 7.81 -10.50
C ASP A 438 -15.75 8.63 -10.28
N GLU A 439 -15.44 9.55 -11.19
CA GLU A 439 -14.18 10.33 -11.18
C GLU A 439 -14.01 11.18 -9.91
N ALA A 440 -15.08 11.77 -9.40
CA ALA A 440 -15.03 12.60 -8.19
C ALA A 440 -14.76 11.73 -6.95
N LEU A 441 -15.38 10.54 -6.86
CA LEU A 441 -15.08 9.59 -5.78
C LEU A 441 -13.67 9.01 -5.92
N ARG A 442 -13.23 8.73 -7.14
CA ARG A 442 -11.86 8.27 -7.42
C ARG A 442 -10.83 9.31 -6.97
N ALA A 443 -11.08 10.60 -7.25
CA ALA A 443 -10.24 11.70 -6.78
C ALA A 443 -10.15 11.73 -5.24
N ASP A 444 -11.28 11.59 -4.57
CA ASP A 444 -11.34 11.56 -3.11
C ASP A 444 -10.66 10.33 -2.51
N ASP A 445 -10.79 9.17 -3.14
CA ASP A 445 -10.15 7.92 -2.70
C ASP A 445 -8.63 7.97 -2.92
N LEU A 446 -8.19 8.49 -4.06
CA LEU A 446 -6.77 8.72 -4.35
C LEU A 446 -6.13 9.65 -3.31
N GLU A 447 -6.81 10.74 -2.95
CA GLU A 447 -6.35 11.65 -1.91
C GLU A 447 -6.19 10.95 -0.55
N VAL A 448 -7.10 10.03 -0.18
CA VAL A 448 -6.97 9.25 1.06
C VAL A 448 -5.63 8.50 1.08
N VAL A 449 -5.34 7.74 0.03
CA VAL A 449 -4.12 6.91 -0.03
C VAL A 449 -2.86 7.78 -0.04
N LEU A 450 -2.84 8.81 -0.89
CA LEU A 450 -1.68 9.69 -1.03
C LEU A 450 -1.38 10.47 0.25
N ARG A 451 -2.40 10.96 0.97
CA ARG A 451 -2.19 11.66 2.24
C ARG A 451 -1.72 10.73 3.36
N GLU A 452 -2.24 9.51 3.45
CA GLU A 452 -1.75 8.52 4.43
C GLU A 452 -0.29 8.15 4.16
N ALA A 453 0.05 7.89 2.91
CA ALA A 453 1.42 7.59 2.50
C ALA A 453 2.37 8.76 2.79
N TYR A 454 2.00 9.97 2.38
CA TYR A 454 2.85 11.15 2.54
C TYR A 454 3.03 11.56 4.01
N ALA A 455 2.01 11.38 4.84
CA ALA A 455 2.09 11.69 6.28
C ALA A 455 2.81 10.61 7.10
N HIS A 456 3.09 9.42 6.54
CA HIS A 456 3.71 8.33 7.30
C HIS A 456 5.24 8.35 7.20
N PRO A 457 5.99 8.33 8.35
CA PRO A 457 7.45 8.49 8.34
C PRO A 457 8.19 7.33 7.66
N ALA A 458 7.65 6.11 7.69
CA ALA A 458 8.28 4.93 7.06
C ALA A 458 8.10 4.91 5.54
N VAL A 459 7.08 5.62 4.98
CA VAL A 459 6.84 5.64 3.53
C VAL A 459 7.79 6.63 2.86
N GLN A 460 8.49 6.15 1.82
CA GLN A 460 9.50 6.94 1.13
C GLN A 460 9.15 7.33 -0.30
N GLY A 461 8.09 6.76 -0.87
CA GLY A 461 7.63 7.11 -2.21
C GLY A 461 6.37 6.34 -2.61
N VAL A 462 5.75 6.79 -3.69
CA VAL A 462 4.57 6.16 -4.29
C VAL A 462 4.77 6.07 -5.80
N VAL A 463 4.47 4.91 -6.37
CA VAL A 463 4.49 4.65 -7.81
C VAL A 463 3.09 4.21 -8.24
N LEU A 464 2.52 4.90 -9.22
CA LEU A 464 1.23 4.56 -9.83
C LEU A 464 1.40 3.36 -10.76
N TRP A 465 0.38 2.50 -10.86
CA TRP A 465 0.38 1.41 -11.86
C TRP A 465 -0.31 1.84 -13.15
N GLY A 466 0.26 2.86 -13.79
CA GLY A 466 -0.34 3.58 -14.91
C GLY A 466 -1.23 4.74 -14.43
N PHE A 467 -1.59 5.60 -15.39
CA PHE A 467 -2.44 6.75 -15.10
C PHE A 467 -3.30 7.18 -16.30
N MET A 468 -3.09 6.62 -17.48
CA MET A 468 -3.81 7.02 -18.70
C MET A 468 -4.79 5.94 -19.15
N GLN A 469 -6.05 6.32 -19.29
CA GLN A 469 -7.11 5.44 -19.77
C GLN A 469 -6.77 4.87 -21.17
N GLY A 470 -7.07 3.59 -21.38
CA GLY A 470 -6.71 2.86 -22.59
C GLY A 470 -5.34 2.18 -22.53
N HIS A 471 -4.46 2.58 -21.61
CA HIS A 471 -3.08 2.12 -21.49
C HIS A 471 -2.73 1.57 -20.10
N MET A 472 -3.72 1.08 -19.36
CA MET A 472 -3.54 0.48 -18.05
C MET A 472 -4.51 -0.69 -17.86
N TRP A 473 -4.15 -1.64 -17.01
CA TRP A 473 -4.97 -2.83 -16.76
C TRP A 473 -6.30 -2.49 -16.08
N ARG A 474 -6.33 -1.46 -15.23
CA ARG A 474 -7.50 -1.03 -14.46
C ARG A 474 -8.00 0.31 -14.96
N GLN A 475 -8.94 0.26 -15.90
CA GLN A 475 -9.40 1.45 -16.63
C GLN A 475 -10.13 2.48 -15.76
N ASP A 476 -10.79 2.05 -14.69
CA ASP A 476 -11.50 2.88 -13.72
C ASP A 476 -10.57 3.52 -12.65
N ALA A 477 -9.25 3.41 -12.84
CA ALA A 477 -8.24 4.05 -11.98
C ALA A 477 -7.48 5.20 -12.68
N ALA A 478 -7.86 5.56 -13.91
CA ALA A 478 -7.13 6.55 -14.70
C ALA A 478 -7.20 7.98 -14.11
N LEU A 479 -6.10 8.72 -14.26
CA LEU A 479 -5.93 10.13 -13.92
C LEU A 479 -6.03 11.04 -15.17
N VAL A 480 -5.73 10.45 -16.33
CA VAL A 480 -5.77 11.10 -17.65
C VAL A 480 -6.69 10.25 -18.53
N ASN A 481 -7.62 10.90 -19.19
CA ASN A 481 -8.55 10.24 -20.12
C ASN A 481 -7.83 9.79 -21.40
N ALA A 482 -8.47 8.91 -22.17
CA ALA A 482 -7.91 8.38 -23.41
C ALA A 482 -7.59 9.48 -24.47
N ASP A 483 -8.28 10.61 -24.41
CA ASP A 483 -8.03 11.78 -25.27
C ASP A 483 -6.89 12.71 -24.79
N GLY A 484 -6.23 12.34 -23.67
CA GLY A 484 -5.15 13.11 -23.05
C GLY A 484 -5.61 14.21 -22.09
N THR A 485 -6.91 14.39 -21.86
CA THR A 485 -7.41 15.36 -20.88
C THR A 485 -7.23 14.84 -19.45
N VAL A 486 -6.83 15.73 -18.54
CA VAL A 486 -6.66 15.39 -17.11
C VAL A 486 -8.04 15.43 -16.45
N ASN A 487 -8.45 14.30 -15.83
CA ASN A 487 -9.73 14.18 -15.14
C ASN A 487 -9.65 14.64 -13.67
N ASP A 488 -10.75 14.51 -12.92
CA ASP A 488 -10.84 14.97 -11.52
C ASP A 488 -9.77 14.33 -10.62
N ALA A 489 -9.46 13.04 -10.81
CA ALA A 489 -8.42 12.36 -10.04
C ALA A 489 -7.01 12.88 -10.40
N GLY A 490 -6.76 13.15 -11.68
CA GLY A 490 -5.51 13.77 -12.14
C GLY A 490 -5.35 15.21 -11.65
N GLN A 491 -6.42 16.01 -11.64
CA GLN A 491 -6.39 17.36 -11.06
C GLN A 491 -6.06 17.30 -9.56
N ARG A 492 -6.69 16.40 -8.81
CA ARG A 492 -6.41 16.18 -7.39
C ARG A 492 -4.95 15.78 -7.15
N PHE A 493 -4.40 14.90 -7.98
CA PHE A 493 -2.99 14.51 -7.92
C PHE A 493 -2.04 15.71 -8.11
N ILE A 494 -2.31 16.56 -9.11
CA ILE A 494 -1.53 17.78 -9.38
C ILE A 494 -1.65 18.79 -8.23
N GLU A 495 -2.85 18.96 -7.67
CA GLU A 495 -3.09 19.84 -6.52
C GLU A 495 -2.32 19.39 -5.28
N LEU A 496 -2.29 18.09 -4.99
CA LEU A 496 -1.50 17.53 -3.89
C LEU A 496 0.00 17.75 -4.09
N ARG A 497 0.53 17.56 -5.29
CA ARG A 497 1.92 17.90 -5.58
C ARG A 497 2.25 19.37 -5.31
N ARG A 498 1.34 20.28 -5.68
CA ARG A 498 1.49 21.71 -5.40
C ARG A 498 1.42 22.01 -3.90
N GLU A 499 0.49 21.40 -3.18
CA GLU A 499 0.39 21.53 -1.72
C GLU A 499 1.69 21.09 -1.02
N TRP A 500 2.36 20.09 -1.57
CA TRP A 500 3.60 19.53 -1.03
C TRP A 500 4.88 20.15 -1.61
N THR A 501 4.77 21.28 -2.26
CA THR A 501 5.91 22.04 -2.79
C THR A 501 6.06 23.37 -2.07
N SER A 502 7.30 23.71 -1.72
CA SER A 502 7.62 24.97 -1.02
C SER A 502 7.97 26.09 -2.00
N ASP A 503 7.34 27.25 -1.85
CA ASP A 503 7.72 28.54 -2.46
C ASP A 503 7.65 29.62 -1.36
N ALA A 504 8.78 29.92 -0.73
CA ALA A 504 8.85 30.89 0.36
C ALA A 504 9.39 32.24 -0.17
N ARG A 505 8.79 33.33 0.29
CA ARG A 505 9.15 34.69 -0.12
C ARG A 505 9.25 35.60 1.09
N GLY A 506 10.20 36.52 1.09
CA GLY A 506 10.38 37.48 2.16
C GLY A 506 11.56 38.39 1.93
N ARG A 507 12.16 38.85 3.03
CA ARG A 507 13.31 39.73 3.04
C ARG A 507 14.36 39.21 4.03
N LEU A 508 15.62 39.53 3.76
CA LEU A 508 16.70 39.28 4.73
C LEU A 508 16.46 40.10 5.99
N ASP A 509 16.69 39.49 7.15
CA ASP A 509 16.67 40.14 8.45
C ASP A 509 17.92 40.99 8.67
N GLY A 510 18.05 41.59 9.88
CA GLY A 510 19.19 42.45 10.26
C GLY A 510 20.55 41.73 10.22
N ASP A 511 20.55 40.42 10.34
CA ASP A 511 21.75 39.57 10.35
C ASP A 511 22.03 38.93 8.97
N GLY A 512 21.31 39.35 7.91
CA GLY A 512 21.45 38.79 6.57
C GLY A 512 20.91 37.37 6.43
N GLN A 513 19.95 37.00 7.29
CA GLN A 513 19.35 35.66 7.32
C GLN A 513 17.93 35.67 6.73
N PHE A 514 17.55 34.52 6.16
CA PHE A 514 16.19 34.22 5.77
C PHE A 514 15.73 32.90 6.43
N LYS A 515 14.58 32.92 7.08
CA LYS A 515 14.01 31.78 7.82
C LYS A 515 12.72 31.33 7.19
N PHE A 516 12.60 30.02 6.98
CA PHE A 516 11.36 29.40 6.49
C PHE A 516 11.25 27.97 6.98
N ARG A 517 10.04 27.38 6.82
CA ARG A 517 9.82 25.96 7.05
C ARG A 517 9.48 25.32 5.71
N GLY A 518 10.33 24.39 5.24
CA GLY A 518 10.25 23.80 3.91
C GLY A 518 10.16 22.27 3.94
N PHE A 519 9.57 21.67 2.90
CA PHE A 519 9.60 20.25 2.67
C PHE A 519 11.03 19.76 2.42
N HIS A 520 11.30 18.49 2.65
CA HIS A 520 12.60 17.88 2.29
C HIS A 520 12.77 17.87 0.77
N GLY A 521 14.00 18.10 0.29
CA GLY A 521 14.32 18.11 -1.14
C GLY A 521 15.33 19.18 -1.53
N THR A 522 15.45 19.45 -2.81
CA THR A 522 16.40 20.42 -3.36
C THR A 522 15.74 21.76 -3.66
N TYR A 523 16.51 22.83 -3.50
CA TYR A 523 16.02 24.19 -3.53
C TYR A 523 16.98 25.13 -4.25
N VAL A 524 16.44 26.24 -4.73
CA VAL A 524 17.21 27.43 -5.11
C VAL A 524 16.68 28.63 -4.32
N ALA A 525 17.60 29.33 -3.65
CA ALA A 525 17.34 30.66 -3.08
C ALA A 525 17.79 31.73 -4.08
N GLN A 526 16.91 32.66 -4.41
CA GLN A 526 17.19 33.85 -5.20
C GLN A 526 17.18 35.06 -4.27
N VAL A 527 18.32 35.74 -4.17
CA VAL A 527 18.45 37.02 -3.45
C VAL A 527 18.52 38.14 -4.49
N THR A 528 17.66 39.14 -4.35
CA THR A 528 17.63 40.31 -5.24
C THR A 528 18.12 41.54 -4.49
N THR A 529 19.21 42.13 -4.96
CA THR A 529 19.83 43.35 -4.43
C THR A 529 19.88 44.45 -5.51
N ALA A 530 20.31 45.64 -5.14
CA ALA A 530 20.56 46.72 -6.09
C ALA A 530 21.65 46.39 -7.13
N ALA A 531 22.58 45.50 -6.75
CA ALA A 531 23.68 45.06 -7.62
C ALA A 531 23.30 43.91 -8.58
N GLY A 532 22.11 43.27 -8.38
CA GLY A 532 21.65 42.18 -9.24
C GLY A 532 20.99 41.04 -8.48
N LYS A 533 20.86 39.88 -9.16
CA LYS A 533 20.29 38.65 -8.60
C LYS A 533 21.40 37.62 -8.35
N MET A 534 21.35 37.03 -7.18
CA MET A 534 22.22 35.91 -6.79
C MET A 534 21.36 34.65 -6.62
N LEU A 535 21.84 33.52 -7.15
CA LEU A 535 21.20 32.21 -7.02
C LEU A 535 22.09 31.29 -6.22
N LYS A 536 21.52 30.61 -5.24
CA LYS A 536 22.19 29.61 -4.39
C LYS A 536 21.36 28.34 -4.32
N ALA A 537 21.93 27.20 -4.70
CA ALA A 537 21.29 25.89 -4.56
C ALA A 537 21.62 25.26 -3.21
N PHE A 538 20.68 24.52 -2.64
CA PHE A 538 20.86 23.79 -1.37
C PHE A 538 19.87 22.65 -1.23
N THR A 539 20.08 21.77 -0.25
CA THR A 539 19.20 20.66 0.06
C THR A 539 18.66 20.79 1.49
N VAL A 540 17.39 20.52 1.66
CA VAL A 540 16.74 20.34 2.97
C VAL A 540 16.57 18.84 3.18
N ASP A 541 17.41 18.25 3.99
CA ASP A 541 17.40 16.85 4.38
C ASP A 541 16.50 16.60 5.61
N LYS A 542 16.23 15.33 5.92
CA LYS A 542 15.50 14.94 7.13
C LYS A 542 16.28 15.33 8.38
N GLY A 543 15.57 15.78 9.43
CA GLY A 543 16.17 16.10 10.72
C GLY A 543 15.22 16.88 11.61
N ASP A 544 15.37 16.71 12.93
CA ASP A 544 14.49 17.34 13.93
C ASP A 544 14.97 18.74 14.34
N ALA A 545 16.28 18.99 14.27
CA ALA A 545 16.84 20.31 14.56
C ALA A 545 16.75 21.24 13.35
N PRO A 546 16.64 22.57 13.54
CA PRO A 546 16.70 23.53 12.45
C PRO A 546 17.96 23.35 11.60
N LEU A 547 17.81 23.37 10.29
CA LEU A 547 18.91 23.34 9.33
C LEU A 547 19.46 24.75 9.16
N VAL A 548 20.72 24.97 9.55
CA VAL A 548 21.40 26.25 9.39
C VAL A 548 22.43 26.11 8.27
N LEU A 549 22.27 26.85 7.19
CA LEU A 549 23.18 26.85 6.04
C LEU A 549 23.85 28.20 5.93
N ASP A 550 25.18 28.20 6.03
CA ASP A 550 26.00 29.38 5.74
C ASP A 550 26.38 29.37 4.27
N MET A 551 25.87 30.34 3.54
CA MET A 551 26.01 30.46 2.10
C MET A 551 26.64 31.80 1.70
N MET A 552 27.34 32.47 2.66
CA MET A 552 27.91 33.80 2.41
C MET A 552 29.11 33.77 1.48
N ASP A 553 29.90 32.69 1.52
CA ASP A 553 31.20 32.58 0.83
C ASP A 553 31.21 31.62 -0.39
N ILE A 554 30.05 31.22 -0.89
CA ILE A 554 29.95 30.27 -2.02
C ILE A 554 29.59 30.99 -3.31
#